data_b5363cc805a4081390cf32eee7e89ea1
#
_entry.id   b5363cc805a4081390cf32eee7e89ea1
#
_cell.length_a   1.000
_cell.length_b   1.000
_cell.length_c   1.000
_cell.angle_alpha   90.00
_cell.angle_beta   90.00
_cell.angle_gamma   90.00
#
_symmetry.space_group_name_H-M   'P 1'
#
loop_
_entity.id
_entity.type
_entity.pdbx_description
1 polymer ?
#
loop_
_entity_poly.entity_id
_entity_poly.type
_entity_poly.pdbx_seq_one_letter_code
_entity_poly.pdbx_strand_id
1 'polypeptide(L)'
;VKYAILPQVLRDDELVGGNALVEMGTFVAILVGTLAAGLLMGSDQPEKLAAIGVLALAVIGYLAARQVPVTGTTNPDMTIRLNPLRETWHLMRLAAENHSVLLCIMAISWFWFLGAAYLTQFPSFAQTDLMGDETVVTLLLAIFTIGIALGSVACERLSGHRIELGIVPIGSLGISLFGLDLYFNMPANPVPTDWWMMISDSQHRQVAIDLLGIGFFGGLFIVPLYEF
;
A
#
# COMPACT_ATOMS: atom_id res chain seq x y z
N VAL A 1 -3.71 8.55 12.61
CA VAL A 1 -5.15 8.72 12.93
C VAL A 1 -5.96 7.57 12.34
N LYS A 2 -5.80 7.22 11.02
CA LYS A 2 -6.67 6.21 10.36
C LYS A 2 -6.63 4.82 11.00
N TYR A 3 -5.47 4.34 11.46
CA TYR A 3 -5.36 3.06 12.16
C TYR A 3 -5.69 3.17 13.65
N ALA A 4 -5.36 4.30 14.28
CA ALA A 4 -5.61 4.51 15.70
C ALA A 4 -7.10 4.59 16.09
N ILE A 5 -7.98 4.87 15.13
CA ILE A 5 -9.42 4.93 15.37
C ILE A 5 -10.08 3.55 15.27
N LEU A 6 -9.51 2.62 14.50
CA LEU A 6 -10.13 1.31 14.26
C LEU A 6 -10.45 0.55 15.56
N PRO A 7 -9.51 0.43 16.52
CA PRO A 7 -9.81 -0.26 17.79
C PRO A 7 -10.83 0.44 18.65
N GLN A 8 -11.21 1.69 18.34
CA GLN A 8 -12.22 2.46 19.10
C GLN A 8 -13.62 2.34 18.50
N VAL A 9 -13.73 1.94 17.23
CA VAL A 9 -15.03 1.88 16.51
C VAL A 9 -15.37 0.47 16.04
N LEU A 10 -14.40 -0.44 15.98
CA LEU A 10 -14.57 -1.84 15.56
C LEU A 10 -14.41 -2.77 16.76
N ARG A 11 -15.04 -3.93 16.69
CA ARG A 11 -14.83 -5.02 17.63
C ARG A 11 -13.56 -5.77 17.31
N ASP A 12 -13.00 -6.50 18.27
CA ASP A 12 -11.76 -7.26 18.10
C ASP A 12 -11.81 -8.26 16.93
N ASP A 13 -12.98 -8.85 16.67
CA ASP A 13 -13.21 -9.77 15.55
C ASP A 13 -13.32 -9.07 14.18
N GLU A 14 -13.49 -7.76 14.15
CA GLU A 14 -13.63 -6.93 12.95
C GLU A 14 -12.33 -6.19 12.58
N LEU A 15 -11.32 -6.17 13.47
CA LEU A 15 -10.08 -5.38 13.28
C LEU A 15 -9.29 -5.82 12.04
N VAL A 16 -9.17 -7.15 11.81
CA VAL A 16 -8.46 -7.70 10.64
C VAL A 16 -9.10 -7.20 9.36
N GLY A 17 -10.42 -7.34 9.24
CA GLY A 17 -11.18 -6.86 8.09
C GLY A 17 -11.11 -5.35 7.92
N GLY A 18 -11.18 -4.60 9.02
CA GLY A 18 -11.04 -3.14 9.03
C GLY A 18 -9.66 -2.69 8.51
N ASN A 19 -8.58 -3.29 8.98
CA ASN A 19 -7.23 -3.01 8.50
C ASN A 19 -7.04 -3.40 7.03
N ALA A 20 -7.55 -4.57 6.62
CA ALA A 20 -7.51 -5.01 5.24
C ALA A 20 -8.23 -4.03 4.30
N LEU A 21 -9.42 -3.53 4.69
CA LEU A 21 -10.16 -2.53 3.92
C LEU A 21 -9.42 -1.19 3.83
N VAL A 22 -8.78 -0.74 4.90
CA VAL A 22 -7.99 0.50 4.93
C VAL A 22 -6.78 0.39 4.01
N GLU A 23 -6.07 -0.75 4.01
CA GLU A 23 -4.94 -0.98 3.11
C GLU A 23 -5.39 -1.07 1.65
N MET A 24 -6.38 -1.90 1.34
CA MET A 24 -6.94 -1.99 0.01
C MET A 24 -7.37 -0.61 -0.52
N GLY A 25 -8.11 0.17 0.30
CA GLY A 25 -8.55 1.52 -0.04
C GLY A 25 -7.38 2.48 -0.28
N THR A 26 -6.28 2.35 0.46
CA THR A 26 -5.07 3.16 0.28
C THR A 26 -4.44 2.91 -1.10
N PHE A 27 -4.25 1.66 -1.49
CA PHE A 27 -3.66 1.32 -2.78
C PHE A 27 -4.60 1.62 -3.96
N VAL A 28 -5.90 1.41 -3.80
CA VAL A 28 -6.90 1.84 -4.80
C VAL A 28 -6.85 3.36 -4.99
N ALA A 29 -6.72 4.13 -3.90
CA ALA A 29 -6.60 5.59 -4.00
C ALA A 29 -5.30 6.02 -4.69
N ILE A 30 -4.18 5.34 -4.46
CA ILE A 30 -2.91 5.57 -5.16
C ILE A 30 -3.10 5.30 -6.66
N LEU A 31 -3.68 4.17 -7.04
CA LEU A 31 -3.93 3.82 -8.43
C LEU A 31 -4.83 4.86 -9.13
N VAL A 32 -5.98 5.17 -8.52
CA VAL A 32 -6.92 6.16 -9.06
C VAL A 32 -6.26 7.54 -9.19
N GLY A 33 -5.47 7.94 -8.19
CA GLY A 33 -4.73 9.21 -8.20
C GLY A 33 -3.69 9.25 -9.33
N THR A 34 -2.95 8.17 -9.55
CA THR A 34 -1.95 8.07 -10.63
C THR A 34 -2.62 8.11 -12.00
N LEU A 35 -3.72 7.36 -12.18
CA LEU A 35 -4.52 7.40 -13.43
C LEU A 35 -5.06 8.80 -13.71
N ALA A 36 -5.65 9.44 -12.70
CA ALA A 36 -6.18 10.80 -12.82
C ALA A 36 -5.07 11.79 -13.18
N ALA A 37 -3.89 11.68 -12.58
CA ALA A 37 -2.73 12.53 -12.90
C ALA A 37 -2.29 12.34 -14.36
N GLY A 38 -2.19 11.09 -14.85
CA GLY A 38 -1.86 10.80 -16.25
C GLY A 38 -2.88 11.41 -17.23
N LEU A 39 -4.18 11.25 -16.96
CA LEU A 39 -5.24 11.84 -17.79
C LEU A 39 -5.20 13.37 -17.79
N LEU A 40 -4.89 14.00 -16.64
CA LEU A 40 -4.79 15.45 -16.52
C LEU A 40 -3.58 16.00 -17.29
N MET A 41 -2.47 15.28 -17.38
CA MET A 41 -1.28 15.69 -18.14
C MET A 41 -1.53 15.80 -19.64
N GLY A 42 -2.51 15.06 -20.19
CA GLY A 42 -2.93 15.15 -21.58
C GLY A 42 -3.88 16.31 -21.90
N SER A 43 -4.25 17.15 -20.92
CA SER A 43 -5.18 18.28 -21.10
C SER A 43 -4.48 19.59 -21.48
N ASP A 44 -5.24 20.56 -22.01
CA ASP A 44 -4.70 21.89 -22.41
C ASP A 44 -4.21 22.74 -21.21
N GLN A 45 -4.68 22.47 -19.99
CA GLN A 45 -4.33 23.22 -18.77
C GLN A 45 -4.10 22.28 -17.58
N PRO A 46 -3.07 21.40 -17.63
CA PRO A 46 -2.88 20.34 -16.64
C PRO A 46 -2.67 20.88 -15.21
N GLU A 47 -1.89 21.95 -15.06
CA GLU A 47 -1.61 22.53 -13.73
C GLU A 47 -2.87 23.08 -13.05
N LYS A 48 -3.72 23.75 -13.80
CA LYS A 48 -4.97 24.33 -13.30
C LYS A 48 -5.98 23.25 -12.92
N LEU A 49 -6.11 22.23 -13.75
CA LEU A 49 -7.00 21.11 -13.48
C LEU A 49 -6.50 20.28 -12.28
N ALA A 50 -5.19 20.08 -12.16
CA ALA A 50 -4.60 19.44 -11.00
C ALA A 50 -4.86 20.23 -9.73
N ALA A 51 -4.68 21.55 -9.75
CA ALA A 51 -4.96 22.41 -8.59
C ALA A 51 -6.44 22.36 -8.16
N ILE A 52 -7.36 22.42 -9.13
CA ILE A 52 -8.80 22.28 -8.86
C ILE A 52 -9.12 20.88 -8.30
N GLY A 53 -8.54 19.84 -8.88
CA GLY A 53 -8.70 18.45 -8.40
C GLY A 53 -8.23 18.27 -6.96
N VAL A 54 -7.06 18.78 -6.61
CA VAL A 54 -6.52 18.74 -5.24
C VAL A 54 -7.44 19.49 -4.26
N LEU A 55 -7.93 20.67 -4.63
CA LEU A 55 -8.87 21.44 -3.81
C LEU A 55 -10.20 20.68 -3.62
N ALA A 56 -10.74 20.11 -4.68
CA ALA A 56 -11.97 19.31 -4.62
C ALA A 56 -11.80 18.09 -3.70
N LEU A 57 -10.68 17.35 -3.85
CA LEU A 57 -10.35 16.21 -2.97
C LEU A 57 -10.16 16.63 -1.52
N ALA A 58 -9.54 17.81 -1.26
CA ALA A 58 -9.40 18.34 0.09
C ALA A 58 -10.76 18.64 0.72
N VAL A 59 -11.69 19.23 -0.04
CA VAL A 59 -13.05 19.51 0.44
C VAL A 59 -13.81 18.19 0.72
N ILE A 60 -13.74 17.23 -0.21
CA ILE A 60 -14.37 15.91 -0.03
C ILE A 60 -13.79 15.22 1.21
N GLY A 61 -12.46 15.21 1.36
CA GLY A 61 -11.76 14.64 2.52
C GLY A 61 -12.18 15.31 3.84
N TYR A 62 -12.32 16.63 3.84
CA TYR A 62 -12.81 17.37 5.00
C TYR A 62 -14.26 16.99 5.35
N LEU A 63 -15.14 16.92 4.36
CA LEU A 63 -16.53 16.52 4.59
C LEU A 63 -16.65 15.07 5.08
N ALA A 64 -15.83 14.17 4.53
CA ALA A 64 -15.75 12.79 5.01
C ALA A 64 -15.22 12.72 6.45
N ALA A 65 -14.18 13.49 6.78
CA ALA A 65 -13.62 13.54 8.12
C ALA A 65 -14.62 14.03 9.17
N ARG A 66 -15.56 14.88 8.80
CA ARG A 66 -16.66 15.33 9.70
C ARG A 66 -17.66 14.22 10.05
N GLN A 67 -17.70 13.13 9.28
CA GLN A 67 -18.57 11.99 9.53
C GLN A 67 -17.93 10.96 10.48
N VAL A 68 -16.64 11.11 10.78
CA VAL A 68 -15.94 10.24 11.72
C VAL A 68 -16.57 10.43 13.10
N PRO A 69 -17.01 9.34 13.77
CA PRO A 69 -17.63 9.43 15.08
C PRO A 69 -16.66 9.99 16.12
N VAL A 70 -17.20 10.79 17.04
CA VAL A 70 -16.41 11.31 18.16
C VAL A 70 -16.20 10.16 19.14
N THR A 71 -14.98 9.69 19.24
CA THR A 71 -14.59 8.69 20.24
C THR A 71 -14.26 9.37 21.57
N GLY A 72 -14.64 8.73 22.67
CA GLY A 72 -14.34 9.27 24.03
C GLY A 72 -12.83 9.39 24.26
N THR A 73 -12.44 10.32 25.10
CA THR A 73 -11.03 10.47 25.52
C THR A 73 -10.64 9.29 26.42
N THR A 74 -9.69 8.49 25.94
CA THR A 74 -9.17 7.34 26.72
C THR A 74 -8.36 7.80 27.94
N ASN A 75 -7.75 8.99 27.86
CA ASN A 75 -6.99 9.58 28.96
C ASN A 75 -7.19 11.11 28.96
N PRO A 76 -8.13 11.64 29.79
CA PRO A 76 -8.42 13.07 29.85
C PRO A 76 -7.28 13.92 30.42
N ASP A 77 -6.36 13.30 31.18
CA ASP A 77 -5.24 13.99 31.82
C ASP A 77 -3.98 14.06 30.92
N MET A 78 -4.07 13.56 29.68
CA MET A 78 -2.94 13.54 28.76
C MET A 78 -2.61 14.98 28.28
N THR A 79 -1.42 15.46 28.66
CA THR A 79 -0.91 16.76 28.22
C THR A 79 -0.28 16.64 26.83
N ILE A 80 -0.79 17.42 25.87
CA ILE A 80 -0.20 17.47 24.51
C ILE A 80 1.12 18.24 24.60
N ARG A 81 2.21 17.58 24.29
CA ARG A 81 3.56 18.19 24.22
C ARG A 81 3.80 18.70 22.80
N LEU A 82 4.06 20.00 22.65
CA LEU A 82 4.24 20.64 21.34
C LEU A 82 5.61 20.37 20.68
N ASN A 83 6.54 19.68 21.35
CA ASN A 83 7.82 19.33 20.76
C ASN A 83 7.75 17.95 20.06
N PRO A 84 7.64 17.90 18.71
CA PRO A 84 7.44 16.66 17.98
C PRO A 84 8.64 15.71 18.10
N LEU A 85 9.87 16.21 18.16
CA LEU A 85 11.08 15.37 18.27
C LEU A 85 11.14 14.65 19.61
N ARG A 86 10.82 15.37 20.68
CA ARG A 86 10.82 14.79 22.03
C ARG A 86 9.69 13.79 22.19
N GLU A 87 8.53 14.06 21.61
CA GLU A 87 7.37 13.16 21.65
C GLU A 87 7.64 11.89 20.83
N THR A 88 8.17 12.03 19.61
CA THR A 88 8.57 10.88 18.79
C THR A 88 9.58 10.01 19.53
N TRP A 89 10.60 10.63 20.16
CA TRP A 89 11.58 9.87 20.94
C TRP A 89 10.96 9.14 22.13
N HIS A 90 10.02 9.79 22.82
CA HIS A 90 9.30 9.18 23.93
C HIS A 90 8.46 7.98 23.46
N LEU A 91 7.71 8.12 22.36
CA LEU A 91 6.92 7.03 21.78
C LEU A 91 7.81 5.87 21.30
N MET A 92 8.93 6.18 20.66
CA MET A 92 9.91 5.16 20.25
C MET A 92 10.49 4.39 21.45
N ARG A 93 10.78 5.09 22.55
CA ARG A 93 11.24 4.45 23.78
C ARG A 93 10.17 3.57 24.41
N LEU A 94 8.92 4.03 24.43
CA LEU A 94 7.78 3.26 24.93
C LEU A 94 7.56 1.99 24.08
N ALA A 95 7.61 2.13 22.75
CA ALA A 95 7.52 0.99 21.83
C ALA A 95 8.68 0.00 22.05
N ALA A 96 9.88 0.48 22.35
CA ALA A 96 11.04 -0.37 22.62
C ALA A 96 10.93 -1.19 23.92
N GLU A 97 10.04 -0.82 24.85
CA GLU A 97 9.76 -1.60 26.06
C GLU A 97 9.05 -2.92 25.73
N ASN A 98 8.29 -2.95 24.62
CA ASN A 98 7.69 -4.16 24.09
C ASN A 98 8.38 -4.57 22.78
N HIS A 99 9.20 -5.61 22.85
CA HIS A 99 9.99 -6.09 21.72
C HIS A 99 9.12 -6.45 20.49
N SER A 100 7.95 -7.03 20.70
CA SER A 100 7.03 -7.39 19.61
C SER A 100 6.48 -6.16 18.91
N VAL A 101 6.07 -5.13 19.66
CA VAL A 101 5.60 -3.85 19.09
C VAL A 101 6.70 -3.16 18.28
N LEU A 102 7.93 -3.14 18.81
CA LEU A 102 9.08 -2.58 18.10
C LEU A 102 9.33 -3.30 16.77
N LEU A 103 9.29 -4.64 16.76
CA LEU A 103 9.46 -5.44 15.56
C LEU A 103 8.36 -5.17 14.53
N CYS A 104 7.09 -5.04 14.95
CA CYS A 104 5.99 -4.68 14.06
C CYS A 104 6.20 -3.29 13.44
N ILE A 105 6.60 -2.28 14.23
CA ILE A 105 6.89 -0.94 13.72
C ILE A 105 8.03 -0.96 12.70
N MET A 106 9.10 -1.72 12.96
CA MET A 106 10.21 -1.87 12.02
C MET A 106 9.78 -2.58 10.73
N ALA A 107 8.97 -3.65 10.84
CA ALA A 107 8.47 -4.38 9.69
C ALA A 107 7.51 -3.53 8.83
N ILE A 108 6.61 -2.75 9.45
CA ILE A 108 5.74 -1.79 8.77
C ILE A 108 6.58 -0.72 8.05
N SER A 109 7.59 -0.17 8.75
CA SER A 109 8.48 0.85 8.17
C SER A 109 9.25 0.30 6.97
N TRP A 110 9.74 -0.93 7.05
CA TRP A 110 10.41 -1.62 5.96
C TRP A 110 9.47 -1.85 4.77
N PHE A 111 8.23 -2.29 5.01
CA PHE A 111 7.24 -2.48 3.96
C PHE A 111 6.95 -1.18 3.19
N TRP A 112 6.74 -0.08 3.91
CA TRP A 112 6.51 1.22 3.27
C TRP A 112 7.73 1.75 2.53
N PHE A 113 8.94 1.49 3.04
CA PHE A 113 10.18 1.82 2.34
C PHE A 113 10.27 1.05 1.01
N LEU A 114 10.02 -0.26 1.02
CA LEU A 114 9.98 -1.08 -0.21
C LEU A 114 8.87 -0.61 -1.15
N GLY A 115 7.67 -0.36 -0.63
CA GLY A 115 6.55 0.13 -1.42
C GLY A 115 6.85 1.46 -2.12
N ALA A 116 7.48 2.40 -1.42
CA ALA A 116 7.92 3.66 -2.01
C ALA A 116 8.97 3.43 -3.11
N ALA A 117 9.94 2.53 -2.89
CA ALA A 117 10.94 2.18 -3.89
C ALA A 117 10.28 1.58 -5.14
N TYR A 118 9.37 0.64 -5.01
CA TYR A 118 8.62 0.08 -6.13
C TYR A 118 7.83 1.15 -6.89
N LEU A 119 7.02 1.95 -6.19
CA LEU A 119 6.18 2.99 -6.82
C LEU A 119 7.01 4.02 -7.60
N THR A 120 8.19 4.40 -7.09
CA THR A 120 9.08 5.34 -7.78
C THR A 120 9.81 4.70 -8.98
N GLN A 121 10.04 3.40 -8.94
CA GLN A 121 10.75 2.68 -10.01
C GLN A 121 9.82 2.19 -11.12
N PHE A 122 8.53 1.98 -10.89
CA PHE A 122 7.61 1.48 -11.91
C PHE A 122 7.62 2.25 -13.23
N PRO A 123 7.62 3.60 -13.27
CA PRO A 123 7.70 4.32 -14.53
C PRO A 123 9.00 4.04 -15.30
N SER A 124 10.15 4.06 -14.58
CA SER A 124 11.45 3.76 -15.19
C SER A 124 11.51 2.32 -15.68
N PHE A 125 11.10 1.37 -14.87
CA PHE A 125 11.05 -0.05 -15.19
C PHE A 125 10.19 -0.32 -16.44
N ALA A 126 8.99 0.24 -16.52
CA ALA A 126 8.12 0.07 -17.67
C ALA A 126 8.75 0.66 -18.96
N GLN A 127 9.35 1.85 -18.86
CA GLN A 127 9.88 2.56 -20.02
C GLN A 127 11.24 2.04 -20.47
N THR A 128 12.15 1.71 -19.55
CA THR A 128 13.52 1.31 -19.90
C THR A 128 13.69 -0.18 -20.06
N ASP A 129 13.11 -0.97 -19.16
CA ASP A 129 13.32 -2.42 -19.11
C ASP A 129 12.29 -3.20 -19.93
N LEU A 130 11.08 -2.65 -20.11
CA LEU A 130 10.03 -3.24 -20.94
C LEU A 130 9.77 -2.47 -22.22
N MET A 131 10.42 -1.32 -22.44
CA MET A 131 10.16 -0.41 -23.57
C MET A 131 8.67 -0.11 -23.77
N GLY A 132 7.94 -0.06 -22.65
CA GLY A 132 6.49 0.18 -22.60
C GLY A 132 6.15 1.65 -22.55
N ASP A 133 4.92 1.96 -22.92
CA ASP A 133 4.34 3.30 -22.85
C ASP A 133 3.69 3.58 -21.49
N GLU A 134 3.00 4.72 -21.35
CA GLU A 134 2.29 5.10 -20.11
C GLU A 134 1.14 4.13 -19.76
N THR A 135 0.62 3.41 -20.76
CA THR A 135 -0.43 2.40 -20.52
C THR A 135 0.13 1.17 -19.83
N VAL A 136 1.38 0.80 -20.15
CA VAL A 136 2.10 -0.29 -19.46
C VAL A 136 2.40 0.09 -18.01
N VAL A 137 2.88 1.32 -17.74
CA VAL A 137 3.08 1.82 -16.37
C VAL A 137 1.79 1.68 -15.55
N THR A 138 0.70 2.14 -16.11
CA THR A 138 -0.63 2.07 -15.50
C THR A 138 -1.07 0.64 -15.23
N LEU A 139 -0.85 -0.26 -16.19
CA LEU A 139 -1.18 -1.67 -16.06
C LEU A 139 -0.38 -2.35 -14.94
N LEU A 140 0.93 -2.09 -14.84
CA LEU A 140 1.79 -2.62 -13.79
C LEU A 140 1.32 -2.16 -12.40
N LEU A 141 1.00 -0.87 -12.26
CA LEU A 141 0.45 -0.32 -11.01
C LEU A 141 -0.90 -0.95 -10.66
N ALA A 142 -1.77 -1.16 -11.65
CA ALA A 142 -3.06 -1.81 -11.46
C ALA A 142 -2.90 -3.26 -10.99
N ILE A 143 -2.05 -4.04 -11.65
CA ILE A 143 -1.77 -5.44 -11.31
C ILE A 143 -1.23 -5.54 -9.87
N PHE A 144 -0.25 -4.72 -9.52
CA PHE A 144 0.32 -4.67 -8.17
C PHE A 144 -0.74 -4.30 -7.13
N THR A 145 -1.57 -3.29 -7.40
CA THR A 145 -2.65 -2.86 -6.51
C THR A 145 -3.71 -3.95 -6.32
N ILE A 146 -4.11 -4.62 -7.40
CA ILE A 146 -5.02 -5.77 -7.34
C ILE A 146 -4.42 -6.89 -6.50
N GLY A 147 -3.12 -7.15 -6.66
CA GLY A 147 -2.40 -8.11 -5.82
C GLY A 147 -2.55 -7.79 -4.34
N ILE A 148 -2.24 -6.55 -3.93
CA ILE A 148 -2.36 -6.13 -2.52
C ILE A 148 -3.81 -6.26 -2.02
N ALA A 149 -4.79 -5.85 -2.80
CA ALA A 149 -6.19 -5.97 -2.43
C ALA A 149 -6.60 -7.43 -2.20
N LEU A 150 -6.21 -8.33 -3.10
CA LEU A 150 -6.47 -9.77 -2.98
C LEU A 150 -5.74 -10.37 -1.77
N GLY A 151 -4.48 -10.00 -1.54
CA GLY A 151 -3.69 -10.44 -0.39
C GLY A 151 -4.26 -9.98 0.94
N SER A 152 -4.72 -8.73 1.02
CA SER A 152 -5.38 -8.18 2.21
C SER A 152 -6.67 -8.93 2.55
N VAL A 153 -7.52 -9.19 1.55
CA VAL A 153 -8.75 -9.99 1.74
C VAL A 153 -8.43 -11.45 2.09
N ALA A 154 -7.38 -12.01 1.48
CA ALA A 154 -6.93 -13.37 1.79
C ALA A 154 -6.42 -13.47 3.23
N CYS A 155 -5.72 -12.43 3.72
CA CYS A 155 -5.25 -12.36 5.11
C CYS A 155 -6.42 -12.48 6.10
N GLU A 156 -7.48 -11.70 5.92
CA GLU A 156 -8.68 -11.76 6.76
C GLU A 156 -9.28 -13.16 6.81
N ARG A 157 -9.38 -13.84 5.66
CA ARG A 157 -9.93 -15.19 5.58
C ARG A 157 -9.02 -16.25 6.20
N LEU A 158 -7.71 -16.14 5.98
CA LEU A 158 -6.73 -17.10 6.49
C LEU A 158 -6.53 -16.97 8.00
N SER A 159 -6.62 -15.76 8.55
CA SER A 159 -6.50 -15.50 9.98
C SER A 159 -7.74 -15.92 10.79
N GLY A 160 -8.85 -16.25 10.12
CA GLY A 160 -10.10 -16.63 10.79
C GLY A 160 -10.62 -15.53 11.73
N HIS A 161 -10.43 -14.27 11.35
CA HIS A 161 -10.79 -13.07 12.11
C HIS A 161 -10.03 -12.93 13.45
N ARG A 162 -8.80 -13.46 13.51
CA ARG A 162 -7.91 -13.36 14.69
C ARG A 162 -6.55 -12.83 14.25
N ILE A 163 -5.85 -12.20 15.19
CA ILE A 163 -4.49 -11.70 14.94
C ILE A 163 -3.53 -12.90 14.81
N GLU A 164 -3.08 -13.17 13.59
CA GLU A 164 -2.21 -14.30 13.28
C GLU A 164 -0.88 -13.81 12.68
N LEU A 165 0.06 -13.41 13.55
CA LEU A 165 1.41 -12.99 13.12
C LEU A 165 2.19 -14.07 12.37
N GLY A 166 1.75 -15.33 12.46
CA GLY A 166 2.34 -16.45 11.68
C GLY A 166 2.21 -16.30 10.17
N ILE A 167 1.30 -15.43 9.67
CA ILE A 167 1.13 -15.12 8.24
C ILE A 167 2.25 -14.19 7.74
N VAL A 168 2.84 -13.34 8.59
CA VAL A 168 3.88 -12.37 8.22
C VAL A 168 5.11 -13.01 7.57
N PRO A 169 5.71 -14.09 8.11
CA PRO A 169 6.81 -14.80 7.44
C PRO A 169 6.44 -15.33 6.06
N ILE A 170 5.20 -15.82 5.88
CA ILE A 170 4.71 -16.31 4.59
C ILE A 170 4.65 -15.14 3.60
N GLY A 171 4.13 -13.98 4.02
CA GLY A 171 4.13 -12.75 3.25
C GLY A 171 5.54 -12.35 2.81
N SER A 172 6.50 -12.30 3.74
CA SER A 172 7.87 -11.89 3.43
C SER A 172 8.60 -12.86 2.48
N LEU A 173 8.38 -14.17 2.65
CA LEU A 173 8.93 -15.19 1.75
C LEU A 173 8.33 -15.06 0.35
N GLY A 174 7.01 -14.85 0.24
CA GLY A 174 6.36 -14.65 -1.05
C GLY A 174 6.86 -13.42 -1.79
N ILE A 175 6.97 -12.25 -1.11
CA ILE A 175 7.56 -11.04 -1.69
C ILE A 175 8.98 -11.33 -2.22
N SER A 176 9.80 -12.05 -1.44
CA SER A 176 11.16 -12.37 -1.81
C SER A 176 11.24 -13.32 -3.00
N LEU A 177 10.40 -14.36 -3.03
CA LEU A 177 10.36 -15.34 -4.12
C LEU A 177 9.95 -14.70 -5.44
N PHE A 178 8.83 -13.97 -5.46
CA PHE A 178 8.36 -13.29 -6.66
C PHE A 178 9.28 -12.15 -7.08
N GLY A 179 9.91 -11.45 -6.12
CA GLY A 179 10.92 -10.44 -6.42
C GLY A 179 12.19 -11.02 -7.07
N LEU A 180 12.64 -12.20 -6.62
CA LEU A 180 13.75 -12.93 -7.24
C LEU A 180 13.35 -13.48 -8.61
N ASP A 181 12.15 -14.03 -8.74
CA ASP A 181 11.65 -14.54 -10.02
C ASP A 181 11.56 -13.43 -11.06
N LEU A 182 11.02 -12.28 -10.69
CA LEU A 182 11.00 -11.07 -11.51
C LEU A 182 12.41 -10.69 -12.00
N TYR A 183 13.40 -10.71 -11.09
CA TYR A 183 14.78 -10.37 -11.45
C TYR A 183 15.39 -11.35 -12.44
N PHE A 184 15.20 -12.66 -12.27
CA PHE A 184 15.80 -13.68 -13.13
C PHE A 184 15.07 -13.87 -14.46
N ASN A 185 13.79 -13.55 -14.55
CA ASN A 185 12.97 -13.70 -15.75
C ASN A 185 12.75 -12.40 -16.54
N MET A 186 13.53 -11.36 -16.23
CA MET A 186 13.52 -10.14 -17.02
C MET A 186 13.86 -10.40 -18.49
N PRO A 187 13.13 -9.79 -19.45
CA PRO A 187 13.44 -9.90 -20.86
C PRO A 187 14.88 -9.41 -21.15
N ALA A 188 15.74 -10.31 -21.62
CA ALA A 188 17.14 -9.99 -21.93
C ALA A 188 17.27 -9.01 -23.12
N ASN A 189 16.30 -8.99 -24.01
CA ASN A 189 16.21 -8.10 -25.18
C ASN A 189 14.85 -7.41 -25.15
N PRO A 190 14.72 -6.24 -24.50
CA PRO A 190 13.47 -5.54 -24.44
C PRO A 190 13.01 -5.12 -25.84
N VAL A 191 11.73 -5.30 -26.13
CA VAL A 191 11.06 -4.87 -27.36
C VAL A 191 9.94 -3.90 -27.02
N PRO A 192 9.56 -2.98 -27.92
CA PRO A 192 8.44 -2.10 -27.68
C PRO A 192 7.21 -2.87 -27.26
N THR A 193 6.76 -2.62 -26.03
CA THR A 193 5.71 -3.41 -25.37
C THR A 193 4.47 -2.54 -25.18
N ASP A 194 3.33 -3.09 -25.57
CA ASP A 194 2.01 -2.54 -25.29
C ASP A 194 1.25 -3.37 -24.23
N TRP A 195 0.10 -2.89 -23.80
CA TRP A 195 -0.72 -3.58 -22.80
C TRP A 195 -1.16 -4.99 -23.26
N TRP A 196 -1.33 -5.21 -24.59
CA TRP A 196 -1.72 -6.51 -25.13
C TRP A 196 -0.56 -7.50 -25.06
N MET A 197 0.64 -7.05 -25.33
CA MET A 197 1.86 -7.86 -25.25
C MET A 197 2.15 -8.32 -23.82
N MET A 198 1.81 -7.49 -22.82
CA MET A 198 1.88 -7.87 -21.41
C MET A 198 1.02 -9.09 -21.04
N ILE A 199 -0.03 -9.36 -21.81
CA ILE A 199 -0.94 -10.47 -21.57
C ILE A 199 -0.64 -11.65 -22.49
N SER A 200 -0.31 -11.40 -23.76
CA SER A 200 -0.18 -12.40 -24.80
C SER A 200 1.20 -13.08 -24.82
N ASP A 201 2.25 -12.33 -24.55
CA ASP A 201 3.61 -12.89 -24.54
C ASP A 201 3.94 -13.54 -23.20
N SER A 202 4.64 -14.68 -23.25
CA SER A 202 4.91 -15.49 -22.05
C SER A 202 5.87 -14.82 -21.07
N GLN A 203 6.89 -14.08 -21.55
CA GLN A 203 7.86 -13.41 -20.70
C GLN A 203 7.24 -12.19 -20.03
N HIS A 204 6.53 -11.36 -20.77
CA HIS A 204 5.83 -10.20 -20.23
C HIS A 204 4.72 -10.59 -19.27
N ARG A 205 4.00 -11.68 -19.54
CA ARG A 205 2.99 -12.22 -18.62
C ARG A 205 3.62 -12.71 -17.31
N GLN A 206 4.85 -13.26 -17.33
CA GLN A 206 5.56 -13.63 -16.10
C GLN A 206 5.81 -12.40 -15.22
N VAL A 207 6.26 -11.30 -15.79
CA VAL A 207 6.42 -10.00 -15.09
C VAL A 207 5.12 -9.57 -14.40
N ALA A 208 3.99 -9.71 -15.11
CA ALA A 208 2.68 -9.38 -14.55
C ALA A 208 2.29 -10.31 -13.37
N ILE A 209 2.57 -11.61 -13.49
CA ILE A 209 2.34 -12.59 -12.42
C ILE A 209 3.22 -12.28 -11.21
N ASP A 210 4.49 -11.95 -11.42
CA ASP A 210 5.42 -11.63 -10.34
C ASP A 210 5.00 -10.38 -9.58
N LEU A 211 4.59 -9.33 -10.28
CA LEU A 211 4.06 -8.12 -9.64
C LEU A 211 2.76 -8.36 -8.89
N LEU A 212 1.87 -9.18 -9.46
CA LEU A 212 0.65 -9.60 -8.75
C LEU A 212 1.01 -10.37 -7.47
N GLY A 213 1.97 -11.28 -7.56
CA GLY A 213 2.48 -12.07 -6.44
C GLY A 213 3.12 -11.19 -5.36
N ILE A 214 4.00 -10.27 -5.74
CA ILE A 214 4.62 -9.31 -4.80
C ILE A 214 3.52 -8.51 -4.09
N GLY A 215 2.53 -8.01 -4.83
CA GLY A 215 1.38 -7.31 -4.25
C GLY A 215 0.57 -8.20 -3.30
N PHE A 216 0.21 -9.40 -3.72
CA PHE A 216 -0.57 -10.36 -2.93
C PHE A 216 0.11 -10.69 -1.60
N PHE A 217 1.37 -11.07 -1.64
CA PHE A 217 2.15 -11.37 -0.44
C PHE A 217 2.46 -10.11 0.38
N GLY A 218 2.50 -8.94 -0.27
CA GLY A 218 2.56 -7.64 0.40
C GLY A 218 1.33 -7.39 1.27
N GLY A 219 0.12 -7.68 0.76
CA GLY A 219 -1.12 -7.61 1.53
C GLY A 219 -1.13 -8.58 2.72
N LEU A 220 -0.70 -9.83 2.50
CA LEU A 220 -0.55 -10.82 3.59
C LEU A 220 0.47 -10.38 4.66
N PHE A 221 1.53 -9.68 4.25
CA PHE A 221 2.57 -9.22 5.16
C PHE A 221 2.10 -8.05 6.04
N ILE A 222 1.47 -7.04 5.44
CA ILE A 222 1.22 -5.76 6.12
C ILE A 222 0.00 -5.77 7.03
N VAL A 223 -1.08 -6.47 6.65
CA VAL A 223 -2.35 -6.43 7.38
C VAL A 223 -2.21 -6.89 8.83
N PRO A 224 -1.59 -8.06 9.17
CA PRO A 224 -1.49 -8.51 10.55
C PRO A 224 -0.62 -7.61 11.43
N LEU A 225 0.33 -6.87 10.82
CA LEU A 225 1.25 -6.00 11.56
C LEU A 225 0.56 -4.75 12.12
N TYR A 226 -0.56 -4.31 11.52
CA TYR A 226 -1.32 -3.17 12.02
C TYR A 226 -2.25 -3.50 13.18
N GLU A 227 -2.46 -4.78 13.45
CA GLU A 227 -3.38 -5.25 14.49
C GLU A 227 -2.68 -5.46 15.82
N PHE A 228 -1.37 -5.58 15.80
CA PHE A 228 -0.55 -5.84 16.98
C PHE A 228 -0.11 -4.54 17.66
#